data_91b066c0396b90037006f5c11344d253
#
_entry.id   91b066c0396b90037006f5c11344d253
#
_cell.length_a   1.000
_cell.length_b   1.000
_cell.length_c   1.000
_cell.angle_alpha   90.00
_cell.angle_beta   90.00
_cell.angle_gamma   90.00
#
_symmetry.space_group_name_H-M   'P 1'
#
loop_
_entity.id
_entity.type
_entity.pdbx_description
1 polymer ?
#
loop_
_entity_poly.entity_id
_entity_poly.type
_entity_poly.pdbx_seq_one_letter_code
_entity_poly.pdbx_strand_id
1 'polypeptide(L)'
;MKKSFKGFLACLLALIMVIPMFTVANADQMSTFNGTLQARETASVDVSRIRNSGIDMTADVAVKEQRNPEDIVTILVELEAAPAAEVCEDLKAAGDYREQLNASHKTAAAMINEKLGTEIVIKHNYSVVFNGFAFEGEYRLIDEINKLDGVRAFVDMEWESPNLFNTTTQVGAVDAWALDYSGEGTVVAILDTGCKVDHPAFSVEPSNVKFTRDNIASIIASGELQGSGSQMNVNSVYVSGKIPFRWNYYGNNADVSHKSSDHGTHVSGIAAGNGGEIQGVAKDAQLAAMQVFAPSGGASWSTIILAVEDCAVLGVDSANLSLGSPCGQESYYDASYAEVFERVTALGVNFAMAAGNDYDASMNNAWGSSDI
;
A
#
# COMPACT_ATOMS: atom_id res chain seq x y z
N MET A 1 43.18 34.14 -20.43
CA MET A 1 42.88 33.83 -18.99
C MET A 1 42.01 34.87 -18.26
N LYS A 2 41.70 36.05 -18.80
CA LYS A 2 40.88 37.09 -18.11
C LYS A 2 39.36 37.00 -18.37
N LYS A 3 38.87 36.20 -19.34
CA LYS A 3 37.43 36.04 -19.63
C LYS A 3 36.73 34.96 -18.78
N SER A 4 37.44 33.98 -18.28
CA SER A 4 36.88 32.88 -17.46
C SER A 4 36.55 33.32 -16.04
N PHE A 5 37.29 34.27 -15.48
CA PHE A 5 37.08 34.69 -14.09
C PHE A 5 35.87 35.59 -13.89
N LYS A 6 35.47 36.36 -14.94
CA LYS A 6 34.26 37.19 -14.86
C LYS A 6 32.96 36.37 -14.95
N GLY A 7 32.95 35.25 -15.67
CA GLY A 7 31.82 34.32 -15.72
C GLY A 7 31.60 33.60 -14.41
N PHE A 8 32.68 33.15 -13.78
CA PHE A 8 32.61 32.46 -12.46
C PHE A 8 32.12 33.39 -11.34
N LEU A 9 32.57 34.64 -11.34
CA LEU A 9 32.14 35.66 -10.36
C LEU A 9 30.67 36.07 -10.55
N ALA A 10 30.16 36.11 -11.79
CA ALA A 10 28.75 36.39 -12.07
C ALA A 10 27.82 35.21 -11.62
N CYS A 11 28.23 33.97 -11.81
CA CYS A 11 27.50 32.80 -11.31
C CYS A 11 27.51 32.72 -9.77
N LEU A 12 28.63 33.07 -9.12
CA LEU A 12 28.72 33.09 -7.68
C LEU A 12 27.86 34.20 -7.06
N LEU A 13 27.80 35.37 -7.67
CA LEU A 13 26.94 36.48 -7.24
C LEU A 13 25.44 36.20 -7.50
N ALA A 14 25.08 35.48 -8.56
CA ALA A 14 23.73 35.03 -8.80
C ALA A 14 23.28 33.99 -7.76
N LEU A 15 24.17 33.06 -7.37
CA LEU A 15 23.89 32.08 -6.35
C LEU A 15 23.71 32.70 -4.95
N ILE A 16 24.45 33.75 -4.64
CA ILE A 16 24.36 34.49 -3.37
C ILE A 16 23.09 35.36 -3.29
N MET A 17 22.53 35.80 -4.43
CA MET A 17 21.26 36.54 -4.45
C MET A 17 20.01 35.68 -4.46
N VAL A 18 20.12 34.40 -4.81
CA VAL A 18 18.96 33.47 -4.83
C VAL A 18 18.69 32.89 -3.43
N ILE A 19 19.73 32.68 -2.62
CA ILE A 19 19.57 32.10 -1.26
C ILE A 19 18.77 33.00 -0.29
N PRO A 20 18.88 34.35 -0.30
CA PRO A 20 18.02 35.15 0.62
C PRO A 20 16.61 35.38 0.12
N MET A 21 16.28 35.11 -1.15
CA MET A 21 14.90 35.29 -1.64
C MET A 21 13.98 34.13 -1.24
N PHE A 22 14.52 32.93 -1.04
CA PHE A 22 13.73 31.79 -0.58
C PHE A 22 13.41 31.80 0.92
N THR A 23 14.18 32.52 1.73
CA THR A 23 13.98 32.60 3.18
C THR A 23 13.08 33.74 3.65
N VAL A 24 12.71 34.68 2.76
CA VAL A 24 11.88 35.85 3.12
C VAL A 24 10.46 35.76 2.56
N ALA A 25 10.20 34.93 1.54
CA ALA A 25 8.87 34.83 0.93
C ALA A 25 7.89 33.98 1.75
N ASN A 26 8.35 33.14 2.66
CA ASN A 26 7.48 32.24 3.42
C ASN A 26 6.94 32.78 4.74
N ALA A 27 7.41 33.92 5.23
CA ALA A 27 6.94 34.46 6.51
C ALA A 27 5.79 35.48 6.40
N ASP A 28 5.67 36.17 5.26
CA ASP A 28 4.72 37.29 5.12
C ASP A 28 3.43 36.96 4.35
N GLN A 29 3.35 35.84 3.69
CA GLN A 29 2.12 35.43 2.99
C GLN A 29 1.16 34.58 3.85
N MET A 30 1.61 34.05 4.99
CA MET A 30 0.74 33.34 5.92
C MET A 30 -0.14 34.26 6.81
N SER A 31 0.00 35.57 6.70
CA SER A 31 -0.72 36.53 7.57
C SER A 31 -2.08 36.99 7.04
N THR A 32 -2.55 36.53 5.89
CA THR A 32 -3.83 36.99 5.32
C THR A 32 -4.93 35.94 5.33
N PHE A 33 -4.69 34.73 5.85
CA PHE A 33 -5.75 33.76 6.06
C PHE A 33 -6.39 33.98 7.44
N ASN A 34 -7.37 34.86 7.49
CA ASN A 34 -8.13 35.21 8.70
C ASN A 34 -9.31 34.26 8.95
N GLY A 35 -9.16 32.99 8.59
CA GLY A 35 -10.04 31.92 9.01
C GLY A 35 -9.52 31.35 10.33
N THR A 36 -10.38 31.15 11.31
CA THR A 36 -10.10 30.55 12.62
C THR A 36 -9.76 29.05 12.50
N LEU A 37 -8.75 28.71 11.72
CA LEU A 37 -8.12 27.40 11.79
C LEU A 37 -7.10 27.45 12.93
N GLN A 38 -7.52 27.05 14.12
CA GLN A 38 -6.57 26.84 15.20
C GLN A 38 -5.65 25.70 14.79
N ALA A 39 -4.35 25.98 14.74
CA ALA A 39 -3.36 24.92 14.67
C ALA A 39 -3.68 23.91 15.79
N ARG A 40 -4.02 22.69 15.39
CA ARG A 40 -4.30 21.61 16.34
C ARG A 40 -3.02 21.37 17.13
N GLU A 41 -3.11 21.32 18.45
CA GLU A 41 -2.03 20.71 19.24
C GLU A 41 -1.88 19.28 18.72
N THR A 42 -0.79 19.01 18.03
CA THR A 42 -0.43 17.66 17.66
C THR A 42 -0.28 16.90 18.97
N ALA A 43 -1.17 15.94 19.20
CA ALA A 43 -0.99 15.01 20.29
C ALA A 43 0.38 14.37 20.09
N SER A 44 1.36 14.77 20.91
CA SER A 44 2.67 14.17 20.86
C SER A 44 2.51 12.73 21.27
N VAL A 45 2.64 11.81 20.31
CA VAL A 45 2.73 10.38 20.63
C VAL A 45 3.96 10.22 21.53
N ASP A 46 3.73 9.73 22.75
CA ASP A 46 4.83 9.47 23.69
C ASP A 46 5.63 8.26 23.18
N VAL A 47 6.54 8.50 22.25
CA VAL A 47 7.45 7.48 21.71
C VAL A 47 8.33 6.82 22.79
N SER A 48 8.42 7.42 23.99
CA SER A 48 9.13 6.81 25.11
C SER A 48 8.42 5.53 25.60
N ARG A 49 7.11 5.48 25.51
CA ARG A 49 6.30 4.27 25.83
C ARG A 49 6.60 3.14 24.85
N ILE A 50 6.74 3.46 23.56
CA ILE A 50 7.09 2.48 22.52
C ILE A 50 8.50 1.96 22.73
N ARG A 51 9.47 2.86 23.00
CA ARG A 51 10.87 2.48 23.29
C ARG A 51 11.02 1.66 24.58
N ASN A 52 10.18 1.90 25.57
CA ASN A 52 10.24 1.23 26.88
C ASN A 52 9.33 -0.01 26.96
N SER A 53 8.58 -0.35 25.91
CA SER A 53 7.70 -1.52 25.89
C SER A 53 8.42 -2.86 25.88
N GLY A 54 9.75 -2.86 25.77
CA GLY A 54 10.55 -4.08 25.65
C GLY A 54 10.42 -4.78 24.29
N ILE A 55 9.78 -4.12 23.31
CA ILE A 55 9.73 -4.62 21.95
C ILE A 55 11.13 -4.53 21.36
N ASP A 56 11.75 -5.66 21.10
CA ASP A 56 13.03 -5.73 20.42
C ASP A 56 12.84 -5.42 18.93
N MET A 57 13.04 -4.15 18.57
CA MET A 57 12.95 -3.69 17.18
C MET A 57 14.08 -4.23 16.30
N THR A 58 15.03 -4.97 16.87
CA THR A 58 16.13 -5.63 16.16
C THR A 58 15.89 -7.12 16.00
N ALA A 59 14.80 -7.66 16.58
CA ALA A 59 14.43 -9.05 16.39
C ALA A 59 14.19 -9.29 14.89
N ASP A 60 14.99 -10.15 14.30
CA ASP A 60 14.80 -10.62 12.93
C ASP A 60 13.35 -11.10 12.78
N VAL A 61 12.56 -10.37 11.99
CA VAL A 61 11.14 -10.66 11.73
C VAL A 61 10.94 -11.94 10.91
N ALA A 62 12.01 -12.59 10.50
CA ALA A 62 11.98 -13.95 9.99
C ALA A 62 11.91 -14.93 11.15
N VAL A 63 10.76 -15.08 11.78
CA VAL A 63 10.45 -16.34 12.46
C VAL A 63 10.41 -17.40 11.37
N LYS A 64 11.56 -18.05 11.13
CA LYS A 64 11.57 -19.32 10.42
C LYS A 64 10.61 -20.20 11.20
N GLU A 65 9.43 -20.49 10.65
CA GLU A 65 8.58 -21.53 11.19
C GLU A 65 9.47 -22.74 11.43
N GLN A 66 9.66 -23.11 12.69
CA GLN A 66 10.39 -24.33 13.04
C GLN A 66 9.47 -25.49 12.69
N ARG A 67 9.54 -25.97 11.45
CA ARG A 67 8.84 -27.19 11.03
C ARG A 67 9.57 -28.38 11.62
N ASN A 68 8.80 -29.36 12.04
CA ASN A 68 9.41 -30.61 12.49
C ASN A 68 10.02 -31.34 11.29
N PRO A 69 11.18 -32.00 11.43
CA PRO A 69 11.81 -32.74 10.34
C PRO A 69 10.93 -33.83 9.72
N GLU A 70 9.97 -34.35 10.48
CA GLU A 70 9.04 -35.44 10.11
C GLU A 70 7.70 -34.91 9.53
N ASP A 71 7.49 -33.58 9.51
CA ASP A 71 6.29 -33.00 8.91
C ASP A 71 6.22 -33.33 7.42
N ILE A 72 5.07 -33.81 6.97
CA ILE A 72 4.84 -34.07 5.55
C ILE A 72 4.49 -32.75 4.88
N VAL A 73 5.32 -32.36 3.90
CA VAL A 73 5.18 -31.11 3.15
C VAL A 73 5.23 -31.41 1.66
N THR A 74 4.71 -30.50 0.85
CA THR A 74 5.00 -30.52 -0.58
C THR A 74 6.40 -29.95 -0.82
N ILE A 75 7.24 -30.71 -1.48
CA ILE A 75 8.62 -30.38 -1.81
C ILE A 75 8.70 -30.13 -3.32
N LEU A 76 9.23 -28.98 -3.71
CA LEU A 76 9.62 -28.70 -5.09
C LEU A 76 11.09 -29.06 -5.28
N VAL A 77 11.38 -29.75 -6.36
CA VAL A 77 12.75 -30.08 -6.80
C VAL A 77 12.99 -29.42 -8.14
N GLU A 78 13.95 -28.54 -8.18
CA GLU A 78 14.44 -27.85 -9.38
C GLU A 78 15.66 -28.56 -9.93
N LEU A 79 15.74 -28.67 -11.27
CA LEU A 79 16.87 -29.23 -12.00
C LEU A 79 17.64 -28.12 -12.72
N GLU A 80 18.95 -28.30 -12.92
CA GLU A 80 19.84 -27.30 -13.52
C GLU A 80 19.55 -26.93 -14.98
N ALA A 81 18.91 -27.81 -15.76
CA ALA A 81 18.59 -27.49 -17.14
C ALA A 81 17.58 -26.36 -17.24
N ALA A 82 17.77 -25.43 -18.16
CA ALA A 82 16.89 -24.28 -18.33
C ALA A 82 15.46 -24.70 -18.70
N PRO A 83 14.40 -24.03 -18.21
CA PRO A 83 13.03 -24.29 -18.63
C PRO A 83 12.78 -23.84 -20.07
N ALA A 84 11.71 -24.34 -20.69
CA ALA A 84 11.44 -24.11 -22.11
C ALA A 84 11.31 -22.62 -22.48
N ALA A 85 10.83 -21.78 -21.58
CA ALA A 85 10.69 -20.34 -21.81
C ALA A 85 12.03 -19.61 -21.99
N GLU A 86 13.13 -20.16 -21.48
CA GLU A 86 14.45 -19.57 -21.63
C GLU A 86 15.17 -20.03 -22.91
N VAL A 87 14.76 -21.18 -23.48
CA VAL A 87 15.50 -21.84 -24.60
C VAL A 87 14.72 -21.77 -25.90
N CYS A 88 13.39 -21.75 -25.84
CA CYS A 88 12.53 -21.83 -27.00
C CYS A 88 11.86 -20.49 -27.29
N GLU A 89 12.03 -19.94 -28.49
CA GLU A 89 11.34 -18.72 -28.94
C GLU A 89 9.83 -18.92 -29.10
N ASP A 90 9.39 -20.12 -29.46
CA ASP A 90 7.98 -20.50 -29.58
C ASP A 90 7.66 -21.67 -28.64
N LEU A 91 6.92 -21.35 -27.57
CA LEU A 91 6.48 -22.34 -26.57
C LEU A 91 5.53 -23.40 -27.15
N LYS A 92 4.84 -23.11 -28.26
CA LYS A 92 3.97 -24.09 -28.93
C LYS A 92 4.79 -25.15 -29.69
N ALA A 93 5.97 -24.80 -30.13
CA ALA A 93 6.90 -25.70 -30.79
C ALA A 93 7.85 -26.42 -29.79
N ALA A 94 7.79 -26.07 -28.50
CA ALA A 94 8.69 -26.59 -27.47
C ALA A 94 8.31 -28.00 -26.96
N GLY A 95 7.40 -28.73 -27.60
CA GLY A 95 6.87 -30.01 -27.12
C GLY A 95 7.96 -31.06 -26.86
N ASP A 96 8.85 -31.29 -27.80
CA ASP A 96 9.91 -32.26 -27.66
C ASP A 96 10.90 -31.93 -26.54
N TYR A 97 11.25 -30.66 -26.39
CA TYR A 97 12.13 -30.21 -25.31
C TYR A 97 11.47 -30.37 -23.91
N ARG A 98 10.22 -30.01 -23.80
CA ARG A 98 9.45 -30.19 -22.56
C ARG A 98 9.30 -31.67 -22.20
N GLU A 99 9.17 -32.54 -23.20
CA GLU A 99 9.11 -33.99 -22.98
C GLU A 99 10.46 -34.53 -22.46
N GLN A 100 11.58 -34.02 -22.97
CA GLN A 100 12.92 -34.33 -22.46
C GLN A 100 13.09 -33.87 -21.00
N LEU A 101 12.63 -32.65 -20.64
CA LEU A 101 12.65 -32.16 -19.27
C LEU A 101 11.82 -33.06 -18.36
N ASN A 102 10.59 -33.41 -18.74
CA ASN A 102 9.74 -34.31 -17.98
C ASN A 102 10.33 -35.73 -17.81
N ALA A 103 11.10 -36.19 -18.77
CA ALA A 103 11.85 -37.47 -18.65
C ALA A 103 13.01 -37.34 -17.66
N SER A 104 13.69 -36.19 -17.63
CA SER A 104 14.77 -35.94 -16.67
C SER A 104 14.23 -35.85 -15.21
N HIS A 105 13.01 -35.36 -15.00
CA HIS A 105 12.37 -35.37 -13.67
C HIS A 105 12.21 -36.78 -13.11
N LYS A 106 11.77 -37.74 -13.96
CA LYS A 106 11.65 -39.14 -13.56
C LYS A 106 13.01 -39.75 -13.19
N THR A 107 14.04 -39.37 -13.95
CA THR A 107 15.42 -39.83 -13.70
C THR A 107 15.92 -39.26 -12.37
N ALA A 108 15.70 -37.97 -12.13
CA ALA A 108 16.09 -37.31 -10.87
C ALA A 108 15.36 -37.92 -9.67
N ALA A 109 14.05 -38.14 -9.76
CA ALA A 109 13.27 -38.78 -8.70
C ALA A 109 13.78 -40.21 -8.42
N ALA A 110 14.12 -41.02 -9.47
CA ALA A 110 14.67 -42.31 -9.28
C ALA A 110 16.07 -42.27 -8.59
N MET A 111 16.92 -41.32 -8.98
CA MET A 111 18.22 -41.10 -8.34
C MET A 111 18.07 -40.74 -6.84
N ILE A 112 17.14 -39.86 -6.52
CA ILE A 112 16.87 -39.47 -5.14
C ILE A 112 16.36 -40.67 -4.33
N ASN A 113 15.44 -41.44 -4.90
CA ASN A 113 14.94 -42.69 -4.29
C ASN A 113 16.07 -43.69 -3.99
N GLU A 114 16.95 -43.89 -4.91
CA GLU A 114 18.10 -44.81 -4.76
C GLU A 114 19.05 -44.30 -3.64
N LYS A 115 19.36 -43.00 -3.63
CA LYS A 115 20.35 -42.44 -2.71
C LYS A 115 19.82 -42.24 -1.28
N LEU A 116 18.55 -41.90 -1.14
CA LEU A 116 17.96 -41.55 0.16
C LEU A 116 17.02 -42.65 0.69
N GLY A 117 16.76 -43.73 -0.07
CA GLY A 117 15.86 -44.79 0.34
C GLY A 117 14.41 -44.34 0.43
N THR A 118 13.97 -43.44 -0.43
CA THR A 118 12.63 -42.88 -0.48
C THR A 118 11.80 -43.50 -1.60
N GLU A 119 10.49 -43.23 -1.61
CA GLU A 119 9.57 -43.60 -2.70
C GLU A 119 8.84 -42.35 -3.19
N ILE A 120 9.56 -41.47 -3.91
CA ILE A 120 9.00 -40.25 -4.48
C ILE A 120 7.98 -40.59 -5.55
N VAL A 121 6.76 -40.08 -5.37
CA VAL A 121 5.71 -40.06 -6.37
C VAL A 121 5.53 -38.63 -6.85
N ILE A 122 5.91 -38.35 -8.10
CA ILE A 122 5.77 -37.01 -8.67
C ILE A 122 4.30 -36.65 -8.80
N LYS A 123 3.88 -35.55 -8.14
CA LYS A 123 2.53 -34.98 -8.21
C LYS A 123 2.37 -34.07 -9.43
N HIS A 124 3.34 -33.19 -9.62
CA HIS A 124 3.35 -32.19 -10.70
C HIS A 124 4.70 -32.12 -11.37
N ASN A 125 4.68 -31.92 -12.68
CA ASN A 125 5.87 -31.65 -13.48
C ASN A 125 5.78 -30.24 -14.07
N TYR A 126 6.88 -29.52 -14.01
CA TYR A 126 7.00 -28.16 -14.51
C TYR A 126 8.13 -28.13 -15.55
N SER A 127 7.84 -27.60 -16.75
CA SER A 127 8.83 -27.60 -17.85
C SER A 127 8.79 -26.34 -18.71
N VAL A 128 7.90 -25.36 -18.39
CA VAL A 128 7.73 -24.15 -19.17
C VAL A 128 8.51 -22.98 -18.57
N VAL A 129 8.18 -22.55 -17.38
CA VAL A 129 8.80 -21.41 -16.67
C VAL A 129 9.68 -21.85 -15.49
N PHE A 130 9.56 -23.12 -15.13
CA PHE A 130 10.33 -23.79 -14.09
C PHE A 130 10.67 -25.18 -14.59
N ASN A 131 11.90 -25.65 -14.34
CA ASN A 131 12.30 -27.01 -14.69
C ASN A 131 12.42 -27.85 -13.43
N GLY A 132 11.38 -28.63 -13.13
CA GLY A 132 11.36 -29.43 -11.90
C GLY A 132 10.06 -30.18 -11.69
N PHE A 133 9.91 -30.71 -10.49
CA PHE A 133 8.73 -31.45 -10.10
C PHE A 133 8.39 -31.23 -8.62
N ALA A 134 7.14 -31.53 -8.26
CA ALA A 134 6.66 -31.51 -6.89
C ALA A 134 6.28 -32.92 -6.41
N PHE A 135 6.53 -33.20 -5.13
CA PHE A 135 6.11 -34.42 -4.45
C PHE A 135 5.82 -34.16 -2.97
N GLU A 136 5.11 -35.06 -2.29
CA GLU A 136 4.94 -35.02 -0.84
C GLU A 136 6.01 -35.86 -0.15
N GLY A 137 6.63 -35.28 0.89
CA GLY A 137 7.67 -35.97 1.66
C GLY A 137 7.96 -35.27 2.98
N GLU A 138 8.74 -35.93 3.84
CA GLU A 138 9.17 -35.36 5.11
C GLU A 138 10.07 -34.13 4.89
N TYR A 139 9.84 -33.08 5.69
CA TYR A 139 10.56 -31.80 5.57
C TYR A 139 12.08 -31.96 5.59
N ARG A 140 12.62 -32.92 6.38
CA ARG A 140 14.06 -33.22 6.41
C ARG A 140 14.66 -33.61 5.06
N LEU A 141 13.86 -34.13 4.11
CA LEU A 141 14.35 -34.54 2.80
C LEU A 141 14.87 -33.35 1.99
N ILE A 142 14.44 -32.15 2.26
CA ILE A 142 14.93 -30.92 1.60
C ILE A 142 16.43 -30.78 1.80
N ASP A 143 16.90 -30.88 3.04
CA ASP A 143 18.34 -30.78 3.34
C ASP A 143 19.13 -31.96 2.77
N GLU A 144 18.56 -33.14 2.71
CA GLU A 144 19.21 -34.33 2.15
C GLU A 144 19.30 -34.26 0.62
N ILE A 145 18.26 -33.79 -0.06
CA ILE A 145 18.24 -33.61 -1.51
C ILE A 145 19.23 -32.50 -1.91
N ASN A 146 19.31 -31.41 -1.17
CA ASN A 146 20.23 -30.29 -1.42
C ASN A 146 21.72 -30.67 -1.29
N LYS A 147 22.05 -31.87 -0.78
CA LYS A 147 23.40 -32.42 -0.80
C LYS A 147 23.74 -33.16 -2.08
N LEU A 148 22.74 -33.37 -2.95
CA LEU A 148 22.93 -34.08 -4.23
C LEU A 148 23.23 -33.07 -5.33
N ASP A 149 24.12 -33.45 -6.24
CA ASP A 149 24.48 -32.61 -7.39
C ASP A 149 23.33 -32.53 -8.42
N GLY A 150 23.16 -31.37 -9.02
CA GLY A 150 22.24 -31.14 -10.14
C GLY A 150 20.78 -30.95 -9.76
N VAL A 151 20.45 -30.87 -8.47
CA VAL A 151 19.09 -30.64 -7.98
C VAL A 151 19.10 -29.65 -6.82
N ARG A 152 18.01 -28.89 -6.70
CA ARG A 152 17.72 -28.00 -5.57
C ARG A 152 16.31 -28.28 -5.07
N ALA A 153 16.15 -28.48 -3.78
CA ALA A 153 14.85 -28.72 -3.17
C ALA A 153 14.48 -27.58 -2.21
N PHE A 154 13.22 -27.25 -2.17
CA PHE A 154 12.64 -26.30 -1.22
C PHE A 154 11.17 -26.63 -0.93
N VAL A 155 10.67 -26.14 0.18
CA VAL A 155 9.27 -26.34 0.54
C VAL A 155 8.37 -25.53 -0.39
N ASP A 156 7.25 -26.14 -0.82
CA ASP A 156 6.18 -25.40 -1.46
C ASP A 156 5.53 -24.46 -0.42
N MET A 157 5.52 -23.16 -0.72
CA MET A 157 4.89 -22.18 0.15
C MET A 157 3.40 -22.18 -0.13
N GLU A 158 2.62 -22.57 0.85
CA GLU A 158 1.19 -22.35 0.81
C GLU A 158 0.90 -20.86 0.97
N TRP A 159 0.33 -20.27 -0.05
CA TRP A 159 -0.20 -18.92 0.02
C TRP A 159 -1.58 -19.03 0.67
N GLU A 160 -1.64 -18.69 1.96
CA GLU A 160 -2.92 -18.48 2.59
C GLU A 160 -3.67 -17.37 1.84
N SER A 161 -4.99 -17.50 1.76
CA SER A 161 -5.86 -16.41 1.33
C SER A 161 -5.46 -15.16 2.10
N PRO A 162 -5.34 -13.96 1.47
CA PRO A 162 -4.86 -12.76 2.14
C PRO A 162 -5.59 -12.58 3.46
N ASN A 163 -4.91 -12.88 4.55
CA ASN A 163 -5.43 -12.70 5.89
C ASN A 163 -4.83 -11.41 6.44
N LEU A 164 -5.66 -10.36 6.52
CA LEU A 164 -5.28 -9.08 7.11
C LEU A 164 -4.71 -9.23 8.53
N PHE A 165 -5.07 -10.29 9.21
CA PHE A 165 -4.58 -10.56 10.56
C PHE A 165 -3.05 -10.77 10.59
N ASN A 166 -2.49 -11.48 9.64
CA ASN A 166 -1.05 -11.69 9.57
C ASN A 166 -0.32 -10.39 9.17
N THR A 167 -0.88 -9.62 8.25
CA THR A 167 -0.32 -8.34 7.82
C THR A 167 -0.30 -7.32 8.97
N THR A 168 -1.36 -7.23 9.78
CA THR A 168 -1.41 -6.32 10.93
C THR A 168 -0.39 -6.68 12.00
N THR A 169 -0.10 -7.97 12.18
CA THR A 169 0.99 -8.43 13.06
C THR A 169 2.35 -8.04 12.47
N GLN A 170 2.56 -8.28 11.19
CA GLN A 170 3.83 -7.99 10.51
C GLN A 170 4.21 -6.50 10.55
N VAL A 171 3.23 -5.60 10.43
CA VAL A 171 3.47 -4.15 10.52
C VAL A 171 3.44 -3.61 11.95
N GLY A 172 3.33 -4.47 12.96
CA GLY A 172 3.31 -4.07 14.36
C GLY A 172 1.99 -3.43 14.84
N ALA A 173 0.89 -3.55 14.08
CA ALA A 173 -0.38 -2.96 14.48
C ALA A 173 -0.95 -3.61 15.75
N VAL A 174 -0.79 -4.93 15.89
CA VAL A 174 -1.23 -5.67 17.08
C VAL A 174 -0.52 -5.16 18.35
N ASP A 175 0.77 -4.86 18.25
CA ASP A 175 1.55 -4.30 19.36
C ASP A 175 1.12 -2.86 19.69
N ALA A 176 0.79 -2.06 18.67
CA ALA A 176 0.24 -0.73 18.87
C ALA A 176 -1.13 -0.78 19.57
N TRP A 177 -1.99 -1.73 19.20
CA TRP A 177 -3.28 -1.93 19.89
C TRP A 177 -3.11 -2.35 21.36
N ALA A 178 -2.10 -3.16 21.67
CA ALA A 178 -1.78 -3.53 23.05
C ALA A 178 -1.34 -2.32 23.91
N LEU A 179 -0.96 -1.23 23.27
CA LEU A 179 -0.61 0.06 23.87
C LEU A 179 -1.75 1.11 23.78
N ASP A 180 -2.97 0.68 23.47
CA ASP A 180 -4.16 1.50 23.27
C ASP A 180 -4.12 2.44 22.04
N TYR A 181 -3.26 2.17 21.05
CA TYR A 181 -3.19 2.90 19.79
C TYR A 181 -3.91 2.14 18.67
N SER A 182 -5.23 2.22 18.62
CA SER A 182 -6.06 1.52 17.62
C SER A 182 -6.72 2.48 16.59
N GLY A 183 -6.41 3.79 16.69
CA GLY A 183 -7.01 4.83 15.86
C GLY A 183 -8.28 5.46 16.44
N GLU A 184 -8.63 5.14 17.69
CA GLU A 184 -9.82 5.65 18.33
C GLU A 184 -9.84 7.20 18.38
N GLY A 185 -10.97 7.82 18.07
CA GLY A 185 -11.10 9.27 18.01
C GLY A 185 -10.43 9.95 16.83
N THR A 186 -9.94 9.17 15.85
CA THR A 186 -9.33 9.69 14.61
C THR A 186 -10.15 9.36 13.37
N VAL A 187 -9.85 10.02 12.25
CA VAL A 187 -10.50 9.81 10.95
C VAL A 187 -9.45 9.62 9.88
N VAL A 188 -9.58 8.54 9.13
CA VAL A 188 -8.77 8.25 7.93
C VAL A 188 -9.63 8.51 6.70
N ALA A 189 -9.19 9.40 5.81
CA ALA A 189 -9.79 9.57 4.50
C ALA A 189 -9.15 8.63 3.49
N ILE A 190 -9.96 8.01 2.63
CA ILE A 190 -9.50 7.15 1.54
C ILE A 190 -9.94 7.77 0.23
N LEU A 191 -8.97 8.33 -0.51
CA LEU A 191 -9.16 8.94 -1.82
C LEU A 191 -8.86 7.88 -2.89
N ASP A 192 -9.92 7.22 -3.38
CA ASP A 192 -9.76 6.01 -4.18
C ASP A 192 -10.91 5.81 -5.17
N THR A 193 -11.09 4.58 -5.66
CA THR A 193 -12.15 4.19 -6.61
C THR A 193 -13.56 4.25 -6.04
N GLY A 194 -13.70 4.44 -4.74
CA GLY A 194 -14.95 4.40 -3.99
C GLY A 194 -14.92 3.32 -2.90
N CYS A 195 -16.06 3.10 -2.26
CA CYS A 195 -16.15 2.16 -1.14
C CYS A 195 -17.53 1.51 -1.07
N LYS A 196 -17.56 0.20 -0.87
CA LYS A 196 -18.76 -0.52 -0.49
C LYS A 196 -19.04 -0.29 1.00
N VAL A 197 -19.72 0.81 1.31
CA VAL A 197 -19.91 1.30 2.69
C VAL A 197 -20.73 0.37 3.58
N ASP A 198 -21.50 -0.54 3.00
CA ASP A 198 -22.27 -1.58 3.69
C ASP A 198 -21.52 -2.92 3.82
N HIS A 199 -20.21 -2.94 3.52
CA HIS A 199 -19.40 -4.15 3.66
C HIS A 199 -19.25 -4.55 5.13
N PRO A 200 -19.33 -5.85 5.48
CA PRO A 200 -19.18 -6.34 6.86
C PRO A 200 -17.93 -5.86 7.58
N ALA A 201 -16.84 -5.60 6.86
CA ALA A 201 -15.61 -5.04 7.42
C ALA A 201 -15.79 -3.67 8.10
N PHE A 202 -16.91 -2.98 7.90
CA PHE A 202 -17.21 -1.68 8.49
C PHE A 202 -18.37 -1.72 9.47
N SER A 203 -18.74 -2.90 9.96
CA SER A 203 -19.94 -3.12 10.78
C SER A 203 -19.75 -2.75 12.26
N VAL A 204 -18.52 -2.65 12.76
CA VAL A 204 -18.24 -2.27 14.15
C VAL A 204 -17.97 -0.76 14.20
N GLU A 205 -18.77 -0.06 14.99
CA GLU A 205 -18.61 1.37 15.21
C GLU A 205 -17.56 1.65 16.30
N PRO A 206 -16.72 2.69 16.13
CA PRO A 206 -15.79 3.12 17.17
C PRO A 206 -16.54 3.59 18.40
N SER A 207 -16.01 3.32 19.59
CA SER A 207 -16.59 3.79 20.86
C SER A 207 -16.38 5.27 21.10
N ASN A 208 -15.30 5.84 20.57
CA ASN A 208 -15.00 7.25 20.59
C ASN A 208 -14.88 7.78 19.15
N VAL A 209 -15.74 8.73 18.79
CA VAL A 209 -15.84 9.27 17.44
C VAL A 209 -15.43 10.74 17.41
N LYS A 210 -14.65 11.12 16.42
CA LYS A 210 -14.33 12.51 16.11
C LYS A 210 -15.52 13.23 15.47
N PHE A 211 -16.16 12.55 14.52
CA PHE A 211 -17.28 13.08 13.77
C PHE A 211 -18.58 12.37 14.15
N THR A 212 -19.45 13.10 14.82
CA THR A 212 -20.85 12.72 14.97
C THR A 212 -21.66 13.18 13.76
N ARG A 213 -22.90 12.70 13.65
CA ARG A 213 -23.84 13.17 12.62
C ARG A 213 -24.05 14.68 12.66
N ASP A 214 -24.12 15.27 13.88
CA ASP A 214 -24.34 16.71 14.07
C ASP A 214 -23.10 17.53 13.66
N ASN A 215 -21.90 17.03 13.93
CA ASN A 215 -20.66 17.66 13.45
C ASN A 215 -20.64 17.72 11.92
N ILE A 216 -20.93 16.61 11.26
CA ILE A 216 -20.99 16.55 9.77
C ILE A 216 -22.10 17.49 9.25
N ALA A 217 -23.27 17.51 9.88
CA ALA A 217 -24.35 18.44 9.48
C ALA A 217 -23.89 19.91 9.57
N SER A 218 -23.15 20.26 10.62
CA SER A 218 -22.63 21.62 10.83
C SER A 218 -21.57 21.98 9.79
N ILE A 219 -20.66 21.05 9.46
CA ILE A 219 -19.63 21.26 8.43
C ILE A 219 -20.29 21.42 7.05
N ILE A 220 -21.28 20.60 6.71
CA ILE A 220 -22.02 20.77 5.45
C ILE A 220 -22.73 22.12 5.41
N ALA A 221 -23.32 22.56 6.52
CA ALA A 221 -24.03 23.83 6.61
C ALA A 221 -23.12 25.05 6.51
N SER A 222 -21.83 24.95 6.77
CA SER A 222 -20.87 26.04 6.54
C SER A 222 -20.70 26.39 5.06
N GLY A 223 -20.96 25.44 4.17
CA GLY A 223 -20.82 25.62 2.73
C GLY A 223 -19.37 25.67 2.24
N GLU A 224 -18.41 25.24 3.07
CA GLU A 224 -16.97 25.28 2.74
C GLU A 224 -16.47 24.05 1.99
N LEU A 225 -17.28 22.95 1.98
CA LEU A 225 -16.92 21.73 1.24
C LEU A 225 -17.01 21.95 -0.27
N GLN A 226 -16.11 21.31 -0.99
CA GLN A 226 -16.07 21.28 -2.47
C GLN A 226 -17.21 20.47 -3.06
N GLY A 227 -17.68 19.43 -2.35
CA GLY A 227 -18.89 18.71 -2.72
C GLY A 227 -20.12 19.63 -2.70
N SER A 228 -20.98 19.54 -3.69
CA SER A 228 -22.10 20.46 -3.84
C SER A 228 -23.38 19.77 -4.36
N GLY A 229 -24.48 20.52 -4.38
CA GLY A 229 -25.76 20.07 -4.91
C GLY A 229 -26.69 19.44 -3.86
N SER A 230 -27.83 18.92 -4.32
CA SER A 230 -28.91 18.48 -3.42
C SER A 230 -28.56 17.26 -2.55
N GLN A 231 -27.55 16.48 -2.94
CA GLN A 231 -27.08 15.34 -2.16
C GLN A 231 -26.04 15.72 -1.11
N MET A 232 -25.47 16.94 -1.13
CA MET A 232 -24.59 17.42 -0.05
C MET A 232 -25.45 17.81 1.16
N ASN A 233 -25.93 16.79 1.83
CA ASN A 233 -26.72 16.89 3.06
C ASN A 233 -26.41 15.70 3.97
N VAL A 234 -26.60 15.85 5.26
CA VAL A 234 -26.21 14.84 6.25
C VAL A 234 -26.91 13.48 6.04
N ASN A 235 -28.12 13.43 5.48
CA ASN A 235 -28.81 12.17 5.26
C ASN A 235 -28.18 11.34 4.13
N SER A 236 -27.57 11.99 3.15
CA SER A 236 -26.89 11.32 2.04
C SER A 236 -25.44 11.03 2.33
N VAL A 237 -24.78 11.92 3.07
CA VAL A 237 -23.31 11.91 3.30
C VAL A 237 -22.93 11.03 4.48
N TYR A 238 -23.66 11.09 5.60
CA TYR A 238 -23.38 10.31 6.79
C TYR A 238 -23.95 8.90 6.69
N VAL A 239 -23.11 7.88 6.81
CA VAL A 239 -23.53 6.47 6.76
C VAL A 239 -23.71 5.91 8.16
N SER A 240 -22.69 6.03 9.00
CA SER A 240 -22.63 5.44 10.35
C SER A 240 -21.57 6.15 11.19
N GLY A 241 -21.44 5.76 12.46
CA GLY A 241 -20.32 6.21 13.29
C GLY A 241 -18.98 5.75 12.76
N LYS A 242 -18.93 4.63 12.06
CA LYS A 242 -17.71 4.14 11.40
C LYS A 242 -17.37 4.91 10.12
N ILE A 243 -18.39 5.27 9.33
CA ILE A 243 -18.24 6.02 8.08
C ILE A 243 -19.06 7.30 8.17
N PRO A 244 -18.56 8.35 8.83
CA PRO A 244 -19.28 9.60 9.03
C PRO A 244 -19.37 10.46 7.77
N PHE A 245 -18.50 10.23 6.78
CA PHE A 245 -18.46 11.01 5.56
C PHE A 245 -18.22 10.12 4.33
N ARG A 246 -18.98 10.37 3.27
CA ARG A 246 -18.76 9.83 1.93
C ARG A 246 -19.08 10.86 0.86
N TRP A 247 -18.26 10.92 -0.19
CA TRP A 247 -18.54 11.74 -1.36
C TRP A 247 -17.82 11.25 -2.61
N ASN A 248 -18.51 11.28 -3.73
CA ASN A 248 -17.97 10.98 -5.05
C ASN A 248 -17.67 12.31 -5.75
N TYR A 249 -16.41 12.70 -5.77
CA TYR A 249 -15.96 13.97 -6.36
C TYR A 249 -16.02 13.96 -7.88
N TYR A 250 -15.83 12.78 -8.52
CA TYR A 250 -16.00 12.64 -9.94
C TYR A 250 -17.47 12.85 -10.36
N GLY A 251 -18.39 12.23 -9.68
CA GLY A 251 -19.80 12.30 -9.97
C GLY A 251 -20.55 13.46 -9.30
N ASN A 252 -19.90 14.17 -8.39
CA ASN A 252 -20.47 15.21 -7.53
C ASN A 252 -21.77 14.75 -6.85
N ASN A 253 -21.72 13.62 -6.15
CA ASN A 253 -22.84 13.01 -5.45
C ASN A 253 -22.39 12.11 -4.30
N ALA A 254 -23.34 11.63 -3.48
CA ALA A 254 -23.02 10.78 -2.33
C ALA A 254 -22.90 9.28 -2.65
N ASP A 255 -23.04 8.86 -3.92
CA ASP A 255 -22.86 7.47 -4.31
C ASP A 255 -21.38 7.17 -4.56
N VAL A 256 -20.74 6.57 -3.57
CA VAL A 256 -19.36 6.10 -3.65
C VAL A 256 -19.24 4.62 -3.98
N SER A 257 -20.34 3.98 -4.40
CA SER A 257 -20.31 2.60 -4.84
C SER A 257 -19.52 2.49 -6.15
N HIS A 258 -18.40 1.75 -6.09
CA HIS A 258 -17.64 1.48 -7.31
C HIS A 258 -18.37 0.47 -8.19
N LYS A 259 -18.28 0.63 -9.50
CA LYS A 259 -18.93 -0.28 -10.47
C LYS A 259 -17.91 -1.10 -11.28
N SER A 260 -16.63 -0.76 -11.20
CA SER A 260 -15.57 -1.35 -12.01
C SER A 260 -14.34 -1.79 -11.21
N SER A 261 -14.23 -1.42 -9.95
CA SER A 261 -13.08 -1.75 -9.11
C SER A 261 -13.47 -1.78 -7.63
N ASP A 262 -13.05 -2.79 -6.90
CA ASP A 262 -13.19 -2.95 -5.46
C ASP A 262 -11.98 -2.43 -4.66
N HIS A 263 -11.01 -1.85 -5.38
CA HIS A 263 -9.74 -1.39 -4.82
C HIS A 263 -9.92 -0.47 -3.61
N GLY A 264 -10.72 0.58 -3.70
CA GLY A 264 -10.96 1.50 -2.58
C GLY A 264 -11.66 0.85 -1.37
N THR A 265 -12.52 -0.17 -1.59
CA THR A 265 -13.09 -0.95 -0.49
C THR A 265 -12.00 -1.76 0.23
N HIS A 266 -11.11 -2.40 -0.54
CA HIS A 266 -9.99 -3.16 -0.01
C HIS A 266 -9.03 -2.26 0.78
N VAL A 267 -8.61 -1.13 0.21
CA VAL A 267 -7.77 -0.13 0.88
C VAL A 267 -8.41 0.39 2.17
N SER A 268 -9.71 0.68 2.13
CA SER A 268 -10.49 1.09 3.32
C SER A 268 -10.47 0.02 4.42
N GLY A 269 -10.58 -1.25 4.03
CA GLY A 269 -10.50 -2.40 4.94
C GLY A 269 -9.13 -2.52 5.60
N ILE A 270 -8.05 -2.38 4.82
CA ILE A 270 -6.66 -2.40 5.33
C ILE A 270 -6.42 -1.25 6.32
N ALA A 271 -6.88 -0.06 5.98
CA ALA A 271 -6.65 1.13 6.81
C ALA A 271 -7.44 1.07 8.13
N ALA A 272 -8.75 0.85 8.06
CA ALA A 272 -9.63 1.04 9.20
C ALA A 272 -10.79 0.03 9.29
N GLY A 273 -10.71 -1.13 8.64
CA GLY A 273 -11.72 -2.18 8.80
C GLY A 273 -11.86 -2.61 10.26
N ASN A 274 -13.09 -2.84 10.71
CA ASN A 274 -13.39 -3.49 11.98
C ASN A 274 -14.75 -4.19 11.86
N GLY A 275 -14.71 -5.47 11.58
CA GLY A 275 -15.93 -6.28 11.45
C GLY A 275 -15.68 -7.59 10.73
N GLY A 276 -16.44 -8.62 11.09
CA GLY A 276 -16.21 -9.98 10.63
C GLY A 276 -14.81 -10.46 11.06
N GLU A 277 -14.04 -10.97 10.11
CA GLU A 277 -12.66 -11.40 10.31
C GLU A 277 -11.63 -10.30 9.95
N ILE A 278 -12.10 -9.12 9.56
CA ILE A 278 -11.23 -8.04 9.10
C ILE A 278 -10.91 -7.08 10.25
N GLN A 279 -9.61 -6.88 10.49
CA GLN A 279 -9.09 -5.84 11.37
C GLN A 279 -8.02 -5.04 10.61
N GLY A 280 -8.33 -3.80 10.27
CA GLY A 280 -7.40 -2.84 9.67
C GLY A 280 -6.41 -2.29 10.70
N VAL A 281 -5.38 -1.62 10.23
CA VAL A 281 -4.31 -1.09 11.10
C VAL A 281 -4.87 -0.13 12.16
N ALA A 282 -5.70 0.82 11.76
CA ALA A 282 -6.42 1.74 12.64
C ALA A 282 -7.88 1.30 12.80
N LYS A 283 -8.10 0.10 13.33
CA LYS A 283 -9.42 -0.56 13.36
C LYS A 283 -10.52 0.23 14.05
N ASP A 284 -10.18 1.08 15.01
CA ASP A 284 -11.12 1.91 15.76
C ASP A 284 -11.18 3.38 15.27
N ALA A 285 -10.50 3.69 14.16
CA ALA A 285 -10.67 4.96 13.46
C ALA A 285 -11.98 5.01 12.68
N GLN A 286 -12.50 6.21 12.48
CA GLN A 286 -13.54 6.51 11.51
C GLN A 286 -12.97 6.58 10.09
N LEU A 287 -13.82 6.44 9.09
CA LEU A 287 -13.48 6.38 7.67
C LEU A 287 -14.23 7.45 6.87
N ALA A 288 -13.51 8.32 6.18
CA ALA A 288 -14.10 9.19 5.17
C ALA A 288 -13.88 8.56 3.78
N ALA A 289 -14.95 8.08 3.15
CA ALA A 289 -14.90 7.43 1.85
C ALA A 289 -15.02 8.48 0.72
N MET A 290 -13.92 8.75 0.04
CA MET A 290 -13.80 9.80 -0.98
C MET A 290 -13.47 9.19 -2.34
N GLN A 291 -14.48 9.10 -3.22
CA GLN A 291 -14.26 8.60 -4.57
C GLN A 291 -13.72 9.70 -5.46
N VAL A 292 -12.54 9.48 -6.04
CA VAL A 292 -11.88 10.39 -6.99
C VAL A 292 -11.76 9.80 -8.38
N PHE A 293 -11.89 8.47 -8.53
CA PHE A 293 -11.79 7.77 -9.81
C PHE A 293 -13.10 7.79 -10.59
N ALA A 294 -12.96 7.94 -11.90
CA ALA A 294 -14.04 7.73 -12.84
C ALA A 294 -14.41 6.24 -12.96
N PRO A 295 -15.65 5.87 -13.33
CA PRO A 295 -16.03 4.49 -13.59
C PRO A 295 -15.23 3.81 -14.71
N SER A 296 -14.68 4.59 -15.64
CA SER A 296 -13.81 4.12 -16.72
C SER A 296 -12.37 3.83 -16.30
N GLY A 297 -12.02 4.09 -15.02
CA GLY A 297 -10.65 4.11 -14.51
C GLY A 297 -10.00 5.49 -14.69
N GLY A 298 -8.96 5.75 -13.91
CA GLY A 298 -8.26 7.02 -13.87
C GLY A 298 -8.94 8.09 -12.99
N ALA A 299 -8.11 8.91 -12.39
CA ALA A 299 -8.50 10.10 -11.62
C ALA A 299 -7.79 11.31 -12.21
N SER A 300 -8.50 12.44 -12.30
CA SER A 300 -7.88 13.70 -12.71
C SER A 300 -7.35 14.42 -11.49
N TRP A 301 -6.26 15.15 -11.66
CA TRP A 301 -5.70 15.97 -10.60
C TRP A 301 -6.72 16.98 -10.03
N SER A 302 -7.52 17.59 -10.91
CA SER A 302 -8.59 18.50 -10.49
C SER A 302 -9.61 17.85 -9.54
N THR A 303 -9.94 16.57 -9.77
CA THR A 303 -10.84 15.81 -8.89
C THR A 303 -10.15 15.44 -7.56
N ILE A 304 -8.86 15.11 -7.62
CA ILE A 304 -8.08 14.80 -6.42
C ILE A 304 -7.96 16.03 -5.52
N ILE A 305 -7.68 17.22 -6.08
CA ILE A 305 -7.59 18.46 -5.29
C ILE A 305 -8.89 18.74 -4.54
N LEU A 306 -10.06 18.54 -5.14
CA LEU A 306 -11.34 18.74 -4.47
C LEU A 306 -11.44 17.89 -3.19
N ALA A 307 -11.06 16.62 -3.29
CA ALA A 307 -11.05 15.73 -2.14
C ALA A 307 -9.99 16.09 -1.09
N VAL A 308 -8.81 16.54 -1.54
CA VAL A 308 -7.73 16.99 -0.66
C VAL A 308 -8.12 18.26 0.10
N GLU A 309 -8.79 19.21 -0.55
CA GLU A 309 -9.34 20.40 0.12
C GLU A 309 -10.40 20.02 1.18
N ASP A 310 -11.29 19.09 0.84
CA ASP A 310 -12.29 18.61 1.79
C ASP A 310 -11.66 17.83 2.97
N CYS A 311 -10.51 17.17 2.78
CA CYS A 311 -9.75 16.62 3.90
C CYS A 311 -9.32 17.70 4.90
N ALA A 312 -8.90 18.87 4.41
CA ALA A 312 -8.53 20.00 5.25
C ALA A 312 -9.75 20.63 5.94
N VAL A 313 -10.84 20.87 5.20
CA VAL A 313 -12.09 21.45 5.73
C VAL A 313 -12.72 20.54 6.80
N LEU A 314 -12.79 19.24 6.55
CA LEU A 314 -13.23 18.24 7.52
C LEU A 314 -12.25 18.16 8.70
N GLY A 315 -10.98 18.40 8.48
CA GLY A 315 -9.93 18.20 9.47
C GLY A 315 -9.73 16.72 9.79
N VAL A 316 -9.64 15.86 8.76
CA VAL A 316 -9.28 14.45 8.93
C VAL A 316 -7.84 14.34 9.48
N ASP A 317 -7.51 13.24 10.13
CA ASP A 317 -6.19 13.06 10.74
C ASP A 317 -5.16 12.50 9.76
N SER A 318 -5.62 11.65 8.87
CA SER A 318 -4.79 11.06 7.81
C SER A 318 -5.61 10.89 6.54
N ALA A 319 -4.93 10.95 5.40
CA ALA A 319 -5.51 10.67 4.09
C ALA A 319 -4.62 9.72 3.31
N ASN A 320 -5.21 8.72 2.68
CA ASN A 320 -4.52 7.74 1.87
C ASN A 320 -4.84 7.91 0.39
N LEU A 321 -3.79 7.93 -0.43
CA LEU A 321 -3.84 7.97 -1.87
C LEU A 321 -3.10 6.75 -2.44
N SER A 322 -3.82 5.63 -2.57
CA SER A 322 -3.32 4.42 -3.24
C SER A 322 -3.50 4.54 -4.75
N LEU A 323 -2.94 5.61 -5.32
CA LEU A 323 -3.04 5.98 -6.71
C LEU A 323 -1.73 6.65 -7.17
N GLY A 324 -1.56 6.81 -8.47
CA GLY A 324 -0.40 7.45 -9.06
C GLY A 324 -0.37 7.25 -10.56
N SER A 325 0.69 7.73 -11.21
CA SER A 325 0.95 7.49 -12.63
C SER A 325 2.35 6.91 -12.84
N PRO A 326 2.54 6.05 -13.84
CA PRO A 326 3.86 5.53 -14.18
C PRO A 326 4.82 6.69 -14.51
N CYS A 327 6.06 6.57 -14.03
CA CYS A 327 7.14 7.51 -14.34
C CYS A 327 7.00 8.93 -13.78
N GLY A 328 6.08 9.17 -12.84
CA GLY A 328 5.88 10.48 -12.25
C GLY A 328 5.47 11.55 -13.25
N GLN A 329 5.68 12.80 -12.90
CA GLN A 329 5.44 13.95 -13.76
C GLN A 329 6.72 14.78 -13.91
N GLU A 330 6.80 15.59 -14.97
CA GLU A 330 7.92 16.51 -15.11
C GLU A 330 7.94 17.53 -13.98
N SER A 331 9.12 17.88 -13.51
CA SER A 331 9.39 18.73 -12.35
C SER A 331 8.62 20.06 -12.31
N TYR A 332 8.18 20.55 -13.44
CA TYR A 332 7.37 21.78 -13.50
C TYR A 332 5.97 21.61 -12.91
N TYR A 333 5.35 20.46 -13.11
CA TYR A 333 4.02 20.16 -12.55
C TYR A 333 4.12 19.65 -11.12
N ASP A 334 5.19 18.91 -10.79
CA ASP A 334 5.42 18.32 -9.48
C ASP A 334 5.51 19.37 -8.38
N ALA A 335 6.14 20.53 -8.65
CA ALA A 335 6.26 21.61 -7.68
C ALA A 335 4.88 22.13 -7.22
N SER A 336 3.93 22.28 -8.14
CA SER A 336 2.58 22.75 -7.80
C SER A 336 1.78 21.72 -7.02
N TYR A 337 2.00 20.43 -7.30
CA TYR A 337 1.32 19.34 -6.58
C TYR A 337 1.89 19.17 -5.17
N ALA A 338 3.21 19.19 -5.03
CA ALA A 338 3.88 19.12 -3.74
C ALA A 338 3.41 20.25 -2.81
N GLU A 339 3.30 21.49 -3.31
CA GLU A 339 2.81 22.62 -2.53
C GLU A 339 1.39 22.43 -2.00
N VAL A 340 0.48 21.76 -2.73
CA VAL A 340 -0.87 21.47 -2.25
C VAL A 340 -0.81 20.57 -1.03
N PHE A 341 -0.03 19.47 -1.10
CA PHE A 341 0.11 18.53 0.01
C PHE A 341 0.85 19.14 1.20
N GLU A 342 1.89 19.96 0.96
CA GLU A 342 2.58 20.69 2.02
C GLU A 342 1.64 21.61 2.79
N ARG A 343 0.77 22.34 2.09
CA ARG A 343 -0.21 23.25 2.73
C ARG A 343 -1.20 22.47 3.58
N VAL A 344 -1.75 21.37 3.07
CA VAL A 344 -2.73 20.57 3.81
C VAL A 344 -2.07 19.81 4.97
N THR A 345 -0.83 19.36 4.79
CA THR A 345 -0.04 18.78 5.88
C THR A 345 0.23 19.79 6.98
N ALA A 346 0.50 21.06 6.64
CA ALA A 346 0.64 22.13 7.62
C ALA A 346 -0.64 22.40 8.42
N LEU A 347 -1.81 22.01 7.89
CA LEU A 347 -3.10 22.03 8.60
C LEU A 347 -3.34 20.78 9.46
N GLY A 348 -2.40 19.84 9.51
CA GLY A 348 -2.43 18.68 10.39
C GLY A 348 -2.96 17.38 9.75
N VAL A 349 -3.12 17.32 8.44
CA VAL A 349 -3.49 16.09 7.73
C VAL A 349 -2.23 15.34 7.30
N ASN A 350 -2.06 14.09 7.74
CA ASN A 350 -0.96 13.23 7.27
C ASN A 350 -1.36 12.51 6.00
N PHE A 351 -0.52 12.59 4.95
CA PHE A 351 -0.75 11.87 3.70
C PHE A 351 0.10 10.62 3.61
N ALA A 352 -0.56 9.50 3.27
CA ALA A 352 0.08 8.26 2.87
C ALA A 352 -0.11 8.08 1.36
N MET A 353 0.99 8.12 0.61
CA MET A 353 1.00 8.02 -0.85
C MET A 353 1.68 6.73 -1.29
N ALA A 354 1.10 6.07 -2.29
CA ALA A 354 1.67 4.86 -2.84
C ALA A 354 2.96 5.17 -3.62
N ALA A 355 4.02 4.39 -3.37
CA ALA A 355 5.25 4.45 -4.16
C ALA A 355 5.13 3.73 -5.51
N GLY A 356 4.01 3.04 -5.77
CA GLY A 356 3.71 2.32 -6.99
C GLY A 356 4.12 0.85 -6.98
N ASN A 357 3.86 0.18 -8.11
CA ASN A 357 4.05 -1.25 -8.28
C ASN A 357 5.00 -1.60 -9.43
N ASP A 358 5.56 -0.60 -10.11
CA ASP A 358 6.29 -0.77 -11.37
C ASP A 358 7.80 -0.76 -11.16
N TYR A 359 8.29 -1.39 -10.09
CA TYR A 359 9.72 -1.39 -9.75
C TYR A 359 10.61 -1.97 -10.86
N ASP A 360 10.09 -2.86 -11.70
CA ASP A 360 10.82 -3.40 -12.86
C ASP A 360 10.96 -2.41 -14.01
N ALA A 361 10.03 -1.48 -14.15
CA ALA A 361 10.10 -0.39 -15.13
C ALA A 361 11.13 0.67 -14.73
N SER A 362 11.59 0.65 -13.50
CA SER A 362 12.51 1.62 -12.91
C SER A 362 13.88 1.66 -13.53
N MET A 363 14.29 0.63 -14.24
CA MET A 363 15.63 0.56 -14.85
C MET A 363 15.88 1.67 -15.87
N ASN A 364 14.82 2.18 -16.51
CA ASN A 364 14.92 3.29 -17.47
C ASN A 364 14.25 4.57 -16.99
N ASN A 365 13.44 4.47 -15.96
CA ASN A 365 12.69 5.57 -15.42
C ASN A 365 12.80 5.45 -13.89
N ALA A 366 13.74 6.15 -13.32
CA ALA A 366 13.99 6.15 -11.88
C ALA A 366 12.81 6.72 -11.04
N TRP A 367 11.65 6.74 -11.61
CA TRP A 367 10.45 7.34 -11.07
C TRP A 367 9.56 6.22 -10.60
N GLY A 368 9.34 6.10 -9.36
CA GLY A 368 8.25 5.32 -8.85
C GLY A 368 6.96 5.64 -9.61
N SER A 369 5.96 4.84 -9.50
CA SER A 369 4.71 5.03 -10.21
C SER A 369 3.88 6.19 -9.66
N SER A 370 4.27 6.85 -8.62
CA SER A 370 3.53 7.97 -8.10
C SER A 370 4.43 8.99 -7.46
N ASP A 371 4.63 10.08 -8.16
CA ASP A 371 5.12 11.30 -7.57
C ASP A 371 3.92 12.25 -7.43
N ILE A 372 3.15 12.04 -6.41
CA ILE A 372 2.22 13.04 -5.94
C ILE A 372 2.85 13.76 -4.79
#